data_b0af0f800419efd95481483c87aae744
#
_entry.id   b0af0f800419efd95481483c87aae744
#
_cell.length_a   1.000
_cell.length_b   1.000
_cell.length_c   1.000
_cell.angle_alpha   90.00
_cell.angle_beta   90.00
_cell.angle_gamma   90.00
#
_symmetry.space_group_name_H-M   'P 1'
#
loop_
_entity.id
_entity.type
_entity.pdbx_description
1 polymer ?
#
loop_
_entity_poly.entity_id
_entity_poly.type
_entity_poly.pdbx_seq_one_letter_code
_entity_poly.pdbx_strand_id
1 'polypeptide(L)'
;QPNSDNYYINLMNKNLHTNHHQIVIDTPELAEYLEDAMIARDMPGMADIDSSLLLFFKNVKKEMTVSLTGECADEIFGGYPWFFREDALNSGTFPWSIAINERQKLLNPTSGKKVNLKRYIDYRYNESLSKVEILDSDSPETAEKRKISHLTLNWFMQTLLDRSDRMAMYNGFELR
;
A
#
# COMPACT_ATOMS: atom_id res chain seq x y z
N GLN A 1 -13.39 -17.17 -0.91
CA GLN A 1 -12.66 -17.98 -1.89
C GLN A 1 -11.30 -18.35 -1.31
N PRO A 2 -10.81 -19.58 -1.52
CA PRO A 2 -9.45 -19.92 -1.11
C PRO A 2 -8.47 -18.97 -1.81
N ASN A 3 -7.66 -18.28 -1.04
CA ASN A 3 -6.60 -17.44 -1.58
C ASN A 3 -5.52 -18.35 -2.19
N SER A 4 -5.06 -18.03 -3.40
CA SER A 4 -3.94 -18.74 -4.05
C SER A 4 -2.66 -18.74 -3.19
N ASP A 5 -2.50 -17.73 -2.35
CA ASP A 5 -1.35 -17.57 -1.45
C ASP A 5 -1.24 -18.69 -0.42
N ASN A 6 -2.37 -19.26 0.03
CA ASN A 6 -2.38 -20.37 1.00
C ASN A 6 -1.56 -21.57 0.53
N TYR A 7 -1.55 -21.85 -0.77
CA TYR A 7 -0.73 -22.94 -1.32
C TYR A 7 0.77 -22.65 -1.11
N TYR A 8 1.20 -21.44 -1.46
CA TYR A 8 2.61 -21.03 -1.34
C TYR A 8 3.05 -20.86 0.12
N ILE A 9 2.18 -20.34 0.98
CA ILE A 9 2.41 -20.24 2.43
C ILE A 9 2.68 -21.63 3.01
N ASN A 10 1.83 -22.61 2.70
CA ASN A 10 2.00 -23.99 3.18
C ASN A 10 3.28 -24.64 2.64
N LEU A 11 3.61 -24.38 1.37
CA LEU A 11 4.85 -24.89 0.77
C LEU A 11 6.09 -24.30 1.48
N MET A 12 6.10 -23.00 1.74
CA MET A 12 7.18 -22.32 2.47
C MET A 12 7.32 -22.84 3.88
N ASN A 13 6.22 -22.96 4.62
CA ASN A 13 6.23 -23.50 5.99
C ASN A 13 6.82 -24.91 6.07
N LYS A 14 6.42 -25.77 5.11
CA LYS A 14 6.94 -27.13 5.02
C LYS A 14 8.45 -27.17 4.73
N ASN A 15 8.93 -26.29 3.86
CA ASN A 15 10.34 -26.27 3.48
C ASN A 15 11.24 -25.61 4.53
N LEU A 16 10.76 -24.56 5.19
CA LEU A 16 11.54 -23.81 6.17
C LEU A 16 11.36 -24.30 7.61
N HIS A 17 10.44 -25.24 7.83
CA HIS A 17 10.10 -25.77 9.16
C HIS A 17 9.77 -24.68 10.18
N THR A 18 9.04 -23.65 9.73
CA THR A 18 8.63 -22.52 10.57
C THR A 18 7.50 -22.91 11.51
N ASN A 19 7.45 -22.28 12.68
CA ASN A 19 6.27 -22.33 13.55
C ASN A 19 5.23 -21.33 13.04
N HIS A 20 4.33 -21.77 12.19
CA HIS A 20 3.37 -20.93 11.50
C HIS A 20 2.11 -20.69 12.33
N HIS A 21 1.77 -19.42 12.54
CA HIS A 21 0.53 -18.97 13.16
C HIS A 21 -0.35 -18.30 12.11
N GLN A 22 -1.57 -18.82 11.92
CA GLN A 22 -2.54 -18.25 10.98
C GLN A 22 -3.63 -17.50 11.73
N ILE A 23 -3.83 -16.23 11.39
CA ILE A 23 -4.92 -15.41 11.91
C ILE A 23 -5.95 -15.28 10.78
N VAL A 24 -7.17 -15.76 11.05
CA VAL A 24 -8.30 -15.65 10.12
C VAL A 24 -9.28 -14.67 10.70
N ILE A 25 -9.64 -13.66 9.94
CA ILE A 25 -10.56 -12.59 10.31
C ILE A 25 -11.72 -12.62 9.33
N ASP A 26 -12.94 -12.64 9.81
CA ASP A 26 -14.13 -12.66 8.97
C ASP A 26 -14.70 -11.26 8.70
N THR A 27 -15.61 -11.15 7.74
CA THR A 27 -16.21 -9.87 7.33
C THR A 27 -16.99 -9.17 8.44
N PRO A 28 -17.82 -9.85 9.26
CA PRO A 28 -18.47 -9.22 10.41
C PRO A 28 -17.48 -8.58 11.38
N GLU A 29 -16.42 -9.29 11.75
CA GLU A 29 -15.39 -8.79 12.66
C GLU A 29 -14.68 -7.55 12.06
N LEU A 30 -14.37 -7.57 10.76
CA LEU A 30 -13.79 -6.41 10.06
C LEU A 30 -14.70 -5.17 10.14
N ALA A 31 -16.01 -5.37 10.00
CA ALA A 31 -16.99 -4.28 10.04
C ALA A 31 -17.11 -3.66 11.43
N GLU A 32 -17.04 -4.46 12.49
CA GLU A 32 -17.08 -3.99 13.88
C GLU A 32 -15.89 -3.08 14.23
N TYR A 33 -14.73 -3.31 13.61
CA TYR A 33 -13.49 -2.56 13.89
C TYR A 33 -13.23 -1.38 12.95
N LEU A 34 -14.19 -0.98 12.11
CA LEU A 34 -14.02 0.17 11.19
C LEU A 34 -13.79 1.49 11.94
N GLU A 35 -14.54 1.74 13.01
CA GLU A 35 -14.40 2.96 13.81
C GLU A 35 -13.06 2.98 14.55
N ASP A 36 -12.67 1.89 15.18
CA ASP A 36 -11.38 1.77 15.86
C ASP A 36 -10.21 1.96 14.90
N ALA A 37 -10.30 1.41 13.68
CA ALA A 37 -9.28 1.59 12.65
C ALA A 37 -9.19 3.06 12.18
N MET A 38 -10.33 3.76 12.06
CA MET A 38 -10.34 5.19 11.76
C MET A 38 -9.70 6.01 12.88
N ILE A 39 -9.98 5.68 14.14
CA ILE A 39 -9.37 6.32 15.31
C ILE A 39 -7.86 6.06 15.34
N ALA A 40 -7.43 4.80 15.13
CA ALA A 40 -6.03 4.43 15.10
C ALA A 40 -5.25 5.16 13.99
N ARG A 41 -5.92 5.47 12.88
CA ARG A 41 -5.33 6.17 11.75
C ARG A 41 -5.37 7.70 11.86
N ASP A 42 -6.14 8.25 12.77
CA ASP A 42 -6.46 9.70 12.91
C ASP A 42 -7.27 10.29 11.73
N MET A 43 -7.67 9.48 10.77
CA MET A 43 -8.47 9.92 9.61
C MET A 43 -9.11 8.71 8.89
N PRO A 44 -10.14 8.91 8.08
CA PRO A 44 -10.67 7.87 7.23
C PRO A 44 -9.61 7.32 6.28
N GLY A 45 -9.50 6.01 6.19
CA GLY A 45 -8.54 5.29 5.36
C GLY A 45 -9.20 4.24 4.47
N MET A 46 -8.50 3.12 4.24
CA MET A 46 -9.02 1.98 3.49
C MET A 46 -9.70 1.02 4.46
N ALA A 47 -11.02 1.11 4.55
CA ALA A 47 -11.86 0.49 5.58
C ALA A 47 -11.56 -1.00 5.84
N ASP A 48 -11.50 -1.82 4.80
CA ASP A 48 -11.24 -3.26 4.90
C ASP A 48 -9.78 -3.59 5.27
N ILE A 49 -8.84 -2.83 4.75
CA ILE A 49 -7.41 -3.05 4.98
C ILE A 49 -7.00 -2.54 6.35
N ASP A 50 -7.45 -1.35 6.75
CA ASP A 50 -7.06 -0.76 8.02
C ASP A 50 -7.62 -1.59 9.20
N SER A 51 -8.88 -2.02 9.15
CA SER A 51 -9.46 -2.88 10.19
C SER A 51 -8.82 -4.27 10.23
N SER A 52 -8.46 -4.85 9.09
CA SER A 52 -7.75 -6.14 9.06
C SER A 52 -6.36 -6.07 9.68
N LEU A 53 -5.60 -5.01 9.39
CA LEU A 53 -4.29 -4.78 10.01
C LEU A 53 -4.40 -4.53 11.51
N LEU A 54 -5.38 -3.71 11.93
CA LEU A 54 -5.62 -3.45 13.34
C LEU A 54 -5.88 -4.74 14.11
N LEU A 55 -6.77 -5.60 13.62
CA LEU A 55 -7.09 -6.89 14.21
C LEU A 55 -5.92 -7.86 14.16
N PHE A 56 -5.18 -7.87 13.06
CA PHE A 56 -3.97 -8.68 12.93
C PHE A 56 -2.97 -8.33 14.03
N PHE A 57 -2.61 -7.06 14.18
CA PHE A 57 -1.65 -6.64 15.21
C PHE A 57 -2.18 -6.82 16.64
N LYS A 58 -3.47 -6.66 16.86
CA LYS A 58 -4.12 -6.98 18.14
C LYS A 58 -3.93 -8.46 18.52
N ASN A 59 -3.96 -9.35 17.55
CA ASN A 59 -3.74 -10.77 17.80
C ASN A 59 -2.25 -11.08 17.96
N VAL A 60 -1.38 -10.57 17.10
CA VAL A 60 0.07 -10.79 17.17
C VAL A 60 0.65 -10.25 18.48
N LYS A 61 0.14 -9.12 18.98
CA LYS A 61 0.54 -8.51 20.27
C LYS A 61 0.42 -9.44 21.46
N LYS A 62 -0.46 -10.42 21.40
CA LYS A 62 -0.63 -11.39 22.51
C LYS A 62 0.60 -12.27 22.70
N GLU A 63 1.38 -12.49 21.63
CA GLU A 63 2.52 -13.39 21.62
C GLU A 63 3.86 -12.63 21.59
N MET A 64 3.90 -11.44 20.98
CA MET A 64 5.13 -10.69 20.80
C MET A 64 4.89 -9.16 20.78
N THR A 65 5.96 -8.39 20.91
CA THR A 65 5.89 -6.92 20.92
C THR A 65 6.57 -6.27 19.72
N VAL A 66 7.39 -7.02 18.99
CA VAL A 66 8.16 -6.56 17.82
C VAL A 66 8.16 -7.67 16.78
N SER A 67 8.03 -7.32 15.50
CA SER A 67 8.28 -8.26 14.39
C SER A 67 8.98 -7.59 13.22
N LEU A 68 9.59 -8.45 12.39
CA LEU A 68 10.02 -8.09 11.04
C LEU A 68 8.89 -8.35 10.07
N THR A 69 8.74 -7.49 9.08
CA THR A 69 7.73 -7.65 8.04
C THR A 69 8.36 -7.76 6.65
N GLY A 70 7.58 -8.28 5.69
CA GLY A 70 7.94 -8.28 4.28
C GLY A 70 7.52 -7.01 3.54
N GLU A 71 6.99 -5.99 4.22
CA GLU A 71 6.64 -4.71 3.59
C GLU A 71 7.85 -4.07 2.93
N CYS A 72 7.63 -3.34 1.87
CA CYS A 72 8.64 -2.71 1.02
C CYS A 72 9.39 -3.64 0.06
N ALA A 73 9.16 -4.94 0.07
CA ALA A 73 9.80 -5.85 -0.88
C ALA A 73 9.35 -5.58 -2.32
N ASP A 74 8.05 -5.40 -2.54
CA ASP A 74 7.49 -5.10 -3.86
C ASP A 74 7.95 -3.74 -4.40
N GLU A 75 8.13 -2.76 -3.53
CA GLU A 75 8.65 -1.44 -3.87
C GLU A 75 10.10 -1.48 -4.32
N ILE A 76 10.91 -2.28 -3.64
CA ILE A 76 12.35 -2.40 -3.91
C ILE A 76 12.61 -3.28 -5.13
N PHE A 77 11.89 -4.39 -5.24
CA PHE A 77 12.12 -5.42 -6.26
C PHE A 77 11.16 -5.33 -7.47
N GLY A 78 10.26 -4.35 -7.51
CA GLY A 78 9.32 -4.16 -8.61
C GLY A 78 8.26 -5.24 -8.70
N GLY A 79 7.71 -5.72 -7.59
CA GLY A 79 6.72 -6.79 -7.52
C GLY A 79 5.31 -6.40 -7.98
N TYR A 80 4.99 -5.11 -8.03
CA TYR A 80 3.67 -4.66 -8.42
C TYR A 80 3.38 -4.79 -9.91
N PRO A 81 2.11 -5.08 -10.29
CA PRO A 81 1.71 -5.22 -11.70
C PRO A 81 2.03 -4.01 -12.58
N TRP A 82 2.05 -2.80 -12.03
CA TRP A 82 2.35 -1.59 -12.81
C TRP A 82 3.79 -1.46 -13.30
N PHE A 83 4.72 -2.27 -12.79
CA PHE A 83 6.06 -2.36 -13.36
C PHE A 83 6.11 -3.10 -14.70
N PHE A 84 5.03 -3.83 -15.05
CA PHE A 84 4.98 -4.73 -16.21
C PHE A 84 3.82 -4.40 -17.17
N ARG A 85 2.91 -3.50 -16.78
CA ARG A 85 1.73 -3.14 -17.56
C ARG A 85 1.99 -1.88 -18.38
N GLU A 86 1.88 -1.98 -19.70
CA GLU A 86 2.09 -0.85 -20.62
C GLU A 86 1.16 0.34 -20.37
N ASP A 87 -0.10 0.08 -20.01
CA ASP A 87 -1.07 1.13 -19.68
C ASP A 87 -0.68 1.91 -18.42
N ALA A 88 -0.01 1.29 -17.47
CA ALA A 88 0.51 1.95 -16.27
C ALA A 88 1.82 2.70 -16.57
N LEU A 89 2.74 2.08 -17.32
CA LEU A 89 4.01 2.68 -17.72
C LEU A 89 3.81 3.95 -18.54
N ASN A 90 2.80 3.96 -19.43
CA ASN A 90 2.49 5.07 -20.32
C ASN A 90 1.36 5.98 -19.84
N SER A 91 0.93 5.85 -18.58
CA SER A 91 -0.24 6.56 -18.05
C SER A 91 -0.06 8.08 -17.92
N GLY A 92 1.17 8.58 -17.86
CA GLY A 92 1.46 9.99 -17.62
C GLY A 92 0.98 10.49 -16.24
N THR A 93 0.76 9.58 -15.29
CA THR A 93 0.35 9.85 -13.92
C THR A 93 0.89 8.77 -12.98
N PHE A 94 0.65 8.91 -11.67
CA PHE A 94 0.98 7.81 -10.74
C PHE A 94 0.23 6.53 -11.14
N PRO A 95 0.91 5.38 -11.24
CA PRO A 95 0.31 4.13 -11.72
C PRO A 95 -0.94 3.68 -10.95
N TRP A 96 -1.05 4.04 -9.68
CA TRP A 96 -2.20 3.76 -8.81
C TRP A 96 -3.28 4.84 -8.84
N SER A 97 -3.12 5.90 -9.65
CA SER A 97 -4.05 7.04 -9.72
C SER A 97 -4.80 7.14 -11.05
N ILE A 98 -4.78 6.11 -11.88
CA ILE A 98 -5.42 6.09 -13.21
C ILE A 98 -6.93 6.45 -13.13
N ALA A 99 -7.64 5.99 -12.09
CA ALA A 99 -9.06 6.27 -11.89
C ALA A 99 -9.35 7.61 -11.18
N ILE A 100 -8.47 8.63 -11.30
CA ILE A 100 -8.63 9.90 -10.56
C ILE A 100 -9.91 10.66 -10.92
N ASN A 101 -10.35 10.58 -12.17
CA ASN A 101 -11.58 11.24 -12.63
C ASN A 101 -12.83 10.61 -11.97
N GLU A 102 -12.83 9.31 -11.73
CA GLU A 102 -13.93 8.64 -11.03
C GLU A 102 -13.93 9.01 -9.55
N ARG A 103 -12.76 9.09 -8.93
CA ARG A 103 -12.61 9.56 -7.55
C ARG A 103 -13.08 11.00 -7.38
N GLN A 104 -12.82 11.88 -8.35
CA GLN A 104 -13.29 13.27 -8.33
C GLN A 104 -14.84 13.34 -8.26
N LYS A 105 -15.56 12.41 -8.90
CA LYS A 105 -17.03 12.34 -8.88
C LYS A 105 -17.59 11.98 -7.50
N LEU A 106 -16.81 11.30 -6.65
CA LEU A 106 -17.22 10.93 -5.30
C LEU A 106 -17.20 12.12 -4.32
N LEU A 107 -16.50 13.19 -4.67
CA LEU A 107 -16.47 14.37 -3.81
C LEU A 107 -17.83 15.08 -3.79
N ASN A 108 -18.21 15.56 -2.62
CA ASN A 108 -19.38 16.41 -2.48
C ASN A 108 -19.29 17.59 -3.49
N PRO A 109 -20.38 17.91 -4.23
CA PRO A 109 -20.37 18.96 -5.24
C PRO A 109 -19.84 20.32 -4.74
N THR A 110 -20.09 20.67 -3.49
CA THR A 110 -19.59 21.90 -2.87
C THR A 110 -18.08 21.84 -2.63
N SER A 111 -17.58 20.73 -2.13
CA SER A 111 -16.13 20.51 -1.91
C SER A 111 -15.41 20.25 -3.22
N GLY A 112 -16.02 19.48 -4.13
CA GLY A 112 -15.44 19.14 -5.44
C GLY A 112 -15.21 20.34 -6.34
N LYS A 113 -15.96 21.45 -6.15
CA LYS A 113 -15.67 22.72 -6.85
C LYS A 113 -14.40 23.42 -6.35
N LYS A 114 -14.03 23.17 -5.08
CA LYS A 114 -12.83 23.76 -4.44
C LYS A 114 -11.60 22.89 -4.60
N VAL A 115 -11.78 21.58 -4.74
CA VAL A 115 -10.69 20.59 -4.79
C VAL A 115 -10.65 19.95 -6.18
N ASN A 116 -9.58 20.20 -6.92
CA ASN A 116 -9.31 19.56 -8.20
C ASN A 116 -8.24 18.48 -7.99
N LEU A 117 -8.71 17.24 -7.80
CA LEU A 117 -7.82 16.10 -7.55
C LEU A 117 -6.86 15.85 -8.72
N LYS A 118 -7.36 15.96 -9.96
CA LYS A 118 -6.51 15.77 -11.14
C LYS A 118 -5.36 16.77 -11.17
N ARG A 119 -5.65 18.06 -11.00
CA ARG A 119 -4.61 19.10 -10.99
C ARG A 119 -3.58 18.89 -9.88
N TYR A 120 -4.02 18.45 -8.71
CA TYR A 120 -3.12 18.13 -7.60
C TYR A 120 -2.21 16.94 -7.94
N ILE A 121 -2.78 15.85 -8.48
CA ILE A 121 -2.04 14.65 -8.88
C ILE A 121 -1.04 15.00 -9.99
N ASP A 122 -1.46 15.70 -11.04
CA ASP A 122 -0.59 16.11 -12.15
C ASP A 122 0.59 16.97 -11.64
N TYR A 123 0.32 17.90 -10.73
CA TYR A 123 1.37 18.72 -10.12
C TYR A 123 2.38 17.87 -9.35
N ARG A 124 1.90 16.99 -8.46
CA ARG A 124 2.77 16.12 -7.65
C ARG A 124 3.55 15.11 -8.49
N TYR A 125 2.92 14.57 -9.51
CA TYR A 125 3.58 13.68 -10.46
C TYR A 125 4.75 14.37 -11.16
N ASN A 126 4.51 15.52 -11.76
CA ASN A 126 5.55 16.26 -12.46
C ASN A 126 6.66 16.78 -11.50
N GLU A 127 6.30 17.25 -10.32
CA GLU A 127 7.26 17.60 -9.27
C GLU A 127 8.16 16.43 -8.89
N SER A 128 7.58 15.22 -8.75
CA SER A 128 8.35 14.03 -8.41
C SER A 128 9.26 13.61 -9.55
N LEU A 129 8.77 13.63 -10.78
CA LEU A 129 9.59 13.26 -11.95
C LEU A 129 10.76 14.21 -12.18
N SER A 130 10.63 15.49 -11.82
CA SER A 130 11.75 16.45 -11.94
C SER A 130 12.93 16.15 -11.02
N LYS A 131 12.75 15.25 -10.05
CA LYS A 131 13.78 14.81 -9.10
C LYS A 131 14.42 13.47 -9.47
N VAL A 132 13.92 12.84 -10.54
CA VAL A 132 14.46 11.54 -11.00
C VAL A 132 15.72 11.76 -11.80
N GLU A 133 16.80 11.17 -11.35
CA GLU A 133 18.05 11.12 -12.10
C GLU A 133 18.00 9.98 -13.12
N ILE A 134 18.08 10.32 -14.40
CA ILE A 134 18.18 9.36 -15.49
C ILE A 134 19.65 9.30 -15.91
N LEU A 135 20.21 8.11 -15.97
CA LEU A 135 21.61 7.90 -16.32
C LEU A 135 21.78 7.84 -17.85
N ASP A 136 22.90 8.31 -18.36
CA ASP A 136 23.23 8.25 -19.80
C ASP A 136 23.24 6.81 -20.33
N SER A 137 23.50 5.83 -19.45
CA SER A 137 23.49 4.41 -19.79
C SER A 137 22.10 3.76 -19.76
N ASP A 138 21.07 4.48 -19.31
CA ASP A 138 19.72 3.92 -19.23
C ASP A 138 19.11 3.75 -20.62
N SER A 139 18.62 2.56 -20.92
CA SER A 139 17.72 2.38 -22.06
C SER A 139 16.38 3.11 -21.79
N PRO A 140 15.58 3.43 -22.81
CA PRO A 140 14.25 4.02 -22.62
C PRO A 140 13.39 3.25 -21.63
N GLU A 141 13.40 1.92 -21.70
CA GLU A 141 12.68 1.05 -20.77
C GLU A 141 13.21 1.15 -19.34
N THR A 142 14.53 1.19 -19.16
CA THR A 142 15.16 1.33 -17.84
C THR A 142 14.83 2.70 -17.24
N ALA A 143 14.84 3.76 -18.05
CA ALA A 143 14.48 5.10 -17.62
C ALA A 143 13.03 5.17 -17.11
N GLU A 144 12.07 4.54 -17.80
CA GLU A 144 10.67 4.48 -17.35
C GLU A 144 10.52 3.68 -16.05
N LYS A 145 11.16 2.52 -15.94
CA LYS A 145 11.17 1.72 -14.70
C LYS A 145 11.80 2.49 -13.55
N ARG A 146 12.85 3.28 -13.78
CA ARG A 146 13.47 4.14 -12.77
C ARG A 146 12.50 5.22 -12.28
N LYS A 147 11.75 5.85 -13.18
CA LYS A 147 10.70 6.82 -12.81
C LYS A 147 9.63 6.16 -11.92
N ILE A 148 9.12 5.00 -12.32
CA ILE A 148 8.11 4.27 -11.54
C ILE A 148 8.66 3.84 -10.18
N SER A 149 9.89 3.33 -10.11
CA SER A 149 10.54 2.99 -8.84
C SER A 149 10.63 4.21 -7.92
N HIS A 150 11.05 5.36 -8.45
CA HIS A 150 11.12 6.61 -7.69
C HIS A 150 9.73 7.01 -7.14
N LEU A 151 8.70 6.96 -7.98
CA LEU A 151 7.33 7.26 -7.54
C LEU A 151 6.84 6.28 -6.48
N THR A 152 7.09 4.99 -6.68
CA THR A 152 6.68 3.93 -5.76
C THR A 152 7.33 4.10 -4.39
N LEU A 153 8.65 4.32 -4.34
CA LEU A 153 9.39 4.50 -3.09
C LEU A 153 9.02 5.79 -2.36
N ASN A 154 8.82 6.89 -3.08
CA ASN A 154 8.61 8.20 -2.44
C ASN A 154 7.14 8.51 -2.12
N TRP A 155 6.19 7.77 -2.68
CA TRP A 155 4.77 8.03 -2.49
C TRP A 155 4.00 6.82 -1.98
N PHE A 156 4.06 5.71 -2.71
CA PHE A 156 3.24 4.54 -2.40
C PHE A 156 3.73 3.84 -1.12
N MET A 157 5.02 3.55 -1.05
CA MET A 157 5.65 2.90 0.10
C MET A 157 5.40 3.68 1.40
N GLN A 158 5.53 5.00 1.38
CA GLN A 158 5.28 5.81 2.58
C GLN A 158 3.86 5.67 3.10
N THR A 159 2.88 5.52 2.20
CA THR A 159 1.48 5.31 2.59
C THR A 159 1.28 3.94 3.25
N LEU A 160 1.97 2.91 2.77
CA LEU A 160 1.91 1.58 3.36
C LEU A 160 2.53 1.55 4.75
N LEU A 161 3.75 2.10 4.87
CA LEU A 161 4.46 2.17 6.15
C LEU A 161 3.68 2.97 7.21
N ASP A 162 3.17 4.16 6.86
CA ASP A 162 2.35 4.97 7.78
C ASP A 162 1.12 4.20 8.25
N ARG A 163 0.46 3.47 7.35
CA ARG A 163 -0.73 2.68 7.68
C ARG A 163 -0.39 1.54 8.64
N SER A 164 0.58 0.73 8.31
CA SER A 164 0.97 -0.43 9.11
C SER A 164 1.52 -0.02 10.46
N ASP A 165 2.35 1.02 10.51
CA ASP A 165 2.90 1.56 11.75
C ASP A 165 1.79 2.07 12.69
N ARG A 166 0.83 2.86 12.19
CA ARG A 166 -0.30 3.35 12.99
C ARG A 166 -1.14 2.23 13.55
N MET A 167 -1.49 1.22 12.74
CA MET A 167 -2.29 0.08 13.19
C MET A 167 -1.54 -0.78 14.21
N ALA A 168 -0.23 -0.96 14.01
CA ALA A 168 0.62 -1.69 14.94
C ALA A 168 0.80 -0.92 16.26
N MET A 169 1.17 0.35 16.20
CA MET A 169 1.45 1.18 17.37
C MET A 169 0.20 1.43 18.22
N TYR A 170 -0.98 1.53 17.61
CA TYR A 170 -2.24 1.58 18.34
C TYR A 170 -2.44 0.39 19.29
N ASN A 171 -1.92 -0.78 18.89
CA ASN A 171 -1.89 -1.98 19.73
C ASN A 171 -0.62 -2.09 20.61
N GLY A 172 0.26 -1.10 20.61
CA GLY A 172 1.55 -1.16 21.32
C GLY A 172 2.51 -2.21 20.73
N PHE A 173 2.44 -2.42 19.42
CA PHE A 173 3.25 -3.39 18.68
C PHE A 173 4.18 -2.65 17.71
N GLU A 174 5.46 -3.03 17.67
CA GLU A 174 6.48 -2.39 16.82
C GLU A 174 6.75 -3.23 15.56
N LEU A 175 6.66 -2.59 14.40
CA LEU A 175 7.08 -3.16 13.12
C LEU A 175 8.49 -2.72 12.74
N ARG A 176 9.25 -3.63 12.16
CA ARG A 176 10.58 -3.37 11.60
C ARG A 176 10.75 -4.04 10.24
#